data_a925e40a19433f3f1f7b4ddfda37eeff
#
_entry.id   a925e40a19433f3f1f7b4ddfda37eeff
#
_cell.length_a   1.000
_cell.length_b   1.000
_cell.length_c   1.000
_cell.angle_alpha   90.00
_cell.angle_beta   90.00
_cell.angle_gamma   90.00
#
_symmetry.space_group_name_H-M   'P 1'
#
loop_
_entity.id
_entity.type
_entity.pdbx_description
1 polymer ?
#
loop_
_entity_poly.entity_id
_entity_poly.type
_entity_poly.pdbx_seq_one_letter_code
_entity_poly.pdbx_strand_id
1 'polypeptide(L)'
;MSVIPVTSFAHFKTITSSSTYTIVDFYADWCGPCKVISPIFEKLAAAESKPGRLVFCKVNVDNQRDVASAYAISAMPTFLILKGSSVKETVRGANATALRTAVLSAAADAARGPAKSAATFSGKGQTLGASSSDGNAGVASRNVSAPTMPNVGAMLSSPAQFAQGRGLPQTIVRFLGLYLTTLFSLEPEKAAQESPFAVKSQGGGTRVGTVR
;
A
#
# COMPACT_ATOMS: atom_id res chain seq x y z
N MET A 1 15.99 -17.84 9.02
CA MET A 1 15.89 -17.40 7.61
C MET A 1 16.96 -16.36 7.35
N SER A 2 17.48 -16.25 6.13
CA SER A 2 18.56 -15.33 5.77
C SER A 2 18.02 -14.00 5.25
N VAL A 3 18.86 -12.95 5.36
CA VAL A 3 18.58 -11.64 4.74
C VAL A 3 18.64 -11.78 3.22
N ILE A 4 17.64 -11.24 2.52
CA ILE A 4 17.50 -11.34 1.07
C ILE A 4 18.27 -10.20 0.41
N PRO A 5 19.28 -10.45 -0.43
CA PRO A 5 19.92 -9.40 -1.20
C PRO A 5 19.00 -8.93 -2.32
N VAL A 6 18.82 -7.62 -2.45
CA VAL A 6 18.02 -7.03 -3.53
C VAL A 6 18.89 -6.88 -4.78
N THR A 7 18.40 -7.45 -5.89
CA THR A 7 19.14 -7.47 -7.17
C THR A 7 18.58 -6.51 -8.21
N SER A 8 17.36 -6.00 -8.02
CA SER A 8 16.71 -5.02 -8.91
C SER A 8 15.56 -4.31 -8.20
N PHE A 9 15.09 -3.20 -8.76
CA PHE A 9 13.91 -2.50 -8.26
C PHE A 9 12.63 -3.34 -8.37
N ALA A 10 12.50 -4.15 -9.41
CA ALA A 10 11.39 -5.09 -9.56
C ALA A 10 11.43 -6.19 -8.47
N HIS A 11 12.62 -6.74 -8.19
CA HIS A 11 12.82 -7.71 -7.11
C HIS A 11 12.46 -7.11 -5.74
N PHE A 12 12.87 -5.87 -5.49
CA PHE A 12 12.50 -5.14 -4.27
C PHE A 12 10.98 -5.00 -4.11
N LYS A 13 10.27 -4.60 -5.18
CA LYS A 13 8.80 -4.53 -5.18
C LYS A 13 8.14 -5.90 -4.89
N THR A 14 8.68 -6.97 -5.45
CA THR A 14 8.20 -8.32 -5.17
C THR A 14 8.35 -8.69 -3.71
N ILE A 15 9.52 -8.42 -3.10
CA ILE A 15 9.76 -8.67 -1.67
C ILE A 15 8.77 -7.89 -0.80
N THR A 16 8.60 -6.58 -1.05
CA THR A 16 7.71 -5.73 -0.26
C THR A 16 6.24 -6.07 -0.43
N SER A 17 5.84 -6.61 -1.58
CA SER A 17 4.46 -7.06 -1.82
C SER A 17 4.16 -8.42 -1.20
N SER A 18 5.16 -9.29 -1.04
CA SER A 18 5.01 -10.65 -0.53
C SER A 18 4.89 -10.76 0.99
N SER A 19 5.16 -9.66 1.72
CA SER A 19 5.13 -9.63 3.19
C SER A 19 4.31 -8.46 3.73
N THR A 20 3.85 -8.60 4.98
CA THR A 20 3.15 -7.51 5.67
C THR A 20 4.13 -6.41 6.07
N TYR A 21 5.29 -6.80 6.61
CA TYR A 21 6.39 -5.91 6.95
C TYR A 21 7.68 -6.34 6.25
N THR A 22 8.45 -5.37 5.79
CA THR A 22 9.79 -5.57 5.23
C THR A 22 10.76 -4.65 5.94
N ILE A 23 11.84 -5.22 6.49
CA ILE A 23 12.94 -4.47 7.08
C ILE A 23 14.06 -4.41 6.05
N VAL A 24 14.46 -3.21 5.68
CA VAL A 24 15.44 -2.96 4.61
C VAL A 24 16.69 -2.33 5.20
N ASP A 25 17.85 -2.94 4.97
CA ASP A 25 19.17 -2.38 5.28
C ASP A 25 19.76 -1.75 4.01
N PHE A 26 19.94 -0.44 4.02
CA PHE A 26 20.68 0.28 2.97
C PHE A 26 22.15 0.43 3.38
N TYR A 27 23.01 -0.23 2.66
CA TYR A 27 24.45 -0.30 2.95
C TYR A 27 25.31 -0.04 1.72
N ALA A 28 26.62 0.16 1.96
CA ALA A 28 27.64 0.14 0.92
C ALA A 28 28.83 -0.67 1.38
N ASP A 29 29.58 -1.25 0.45
CA ASP A 29 30.73 -2.14 0.78
C ASP A 29 31.90 -1.39 1.44
N TRP A 30 32.05 -0.13 1.13
CA TRP A 30 33.06 0.77 1.73
C TRP A 30 32.61 1.38 3.07
N CYS A 31 31.37 1.20 3.50
CA CYS A 31 30.81 1.79 4.70
C CYS A 31 31.25 1.02 5.96
N GLY A 32 32.18 1.59 6.72
CA GLY A 32 32.67 1.02 7.98
C GLY A 32 31.58 0.77 9.03
N PRO A 33 30.75 1.78 9.37
CA PRO A 33 29.64 1.62 10.32
C PRO A 33 28.61 0.55 9.90
N CYS A 34 28.39 0.36 8.58
CA CYS A 34 27.50 -0.68 8.07
C CYS A 34 28.01 -2.08 8.45
N LYS A 35 29.32 -2.31 8.33
CA LYS A 35 29.95 -3.59 8.71
C LYS A 35 29.80 -3.91 10.20
N VAL A 36 29.80 -2.89 11.04
CA VAL A 36 29.65 -3.05 12.49
C VAL A 36 28.24 -3.49 12.86
N ILE A 37 27.21 -2.91 12.21
CA ILE A 37 25.81 -3.21 12.56
C ILE A 37 25.25 -4.43 11.81
N SER A 38 25.83 -4.81 10.67
CA SER A 38 25.39 -5.96 9.86
C SER A 38 25.18 -7.25 10.65
N PRO A 39 26.11 -7.69 11.53
CA PRO A 39 25.88 -8.91 12.31
C PRO A 39 24.70 -8.81 13.28
N ILE A 40 24.37 -7.61 13.76
CA ILE A 40 23.19 -7.38 14.62
C ILE A 40 21.92 -7.50 13.77
N PHE A 41 21.92 -6.90 12.58
CA PHE A 41 20.81 -7.00 11.64
C PHE A 41 20.54 -8.45 11.22
N GLU A 42 21.58 -9.22 10.91
CA GLU A 42 21.48 -10.64 10.56
C GLU A 42 20.96 -11.51 11.72
N LYS A 43 21.38 -11.22 12.96
CA LYS A 43 20.84 -11.89 14.15
C LYS A 43 19.35 -11.59 14.36
N LEU A 44 18.93 -10.33 14.17
CA LEU A 44 17.52 -9.95 14.24
C LEU A 44 16.72 -10.63 13.12
N ALA A 45 17.26 -10.72 11.91
CA ALA A 45 16.64 -11.41 10.80
C ALA A 45 16.45 -12.91 11.09
N ALA A 46 17.46 -13.56 11.68
CA ALA A 46 17.37 -14.97 12.04
C ALA A 46 16.32 -15.24 13.13
N ALA A 47 16.17 -14.31 14.10
CA ALA A 47 15.24 -14.45 15.22
C ALA A 47 13.78 -14.12 14.83
N GLU A 48 13.57 -13.03 14.09
CA GLU A 48 12.25 -12.43 13.90
C GLU A 48 11.63 -12.67 12.51
N SER A 49 12.38 -13.19 11.54
CA SER A 49 11.86 -13.42 10.18
C SER A 49 10.74 -14.44 10.16
N LYS A 50 9.60 -14.06 9.54
CA LYS A 50 8.41 -14.92 9.39
C LYS A 50 7.87 -14.76 7.96
N PRO A 51 7.81 -15.84 7.15
CA PRO A 51 7.33 -15.77 5.78
C PRO A 51 5.94 -15.15 5.67
N GLY A 52 5.76 -14.25 4.69
CA GLY A 52 4.51 -13.53 4.47
C GLY A 52 4.15 -12.48 5.53
N ARG A 53 4.89 -12.41 6.65
CA ARG A 53 4.64 -11.46 7.74
C ARG A 53 5.76 -10.44 7.90
N LEU A 54 6.97 -10.90 8.14
CA LEU A 54 8.14 -10.05 8.38
C LEU A 54 9.34 -10.63 7.62
N VAL A 55 9.86 -9.87 6.68
CA VAL A 55 10.98 -10.25 5.82
C VAL A 55 12.09 -9.20 5.94
N PHE A 56 13.34 -9.66 5.89
CA PHE A 56 14.53 -8.84 5.94
C PHE A 56 15.24 -8.86 4.59
N CYS A 57 15.59 -7.69 4.09
CA CYS A 57 16.37 -7.56 2.87
C CYS A 57 17.49 -6.51 3.01
N LYS A 58 18.49 -6.61 2.16
CA LYS A 58 19.60 -5.65 2.11
C LYS A 58 19.76 -5.09 0.71
N VAL A 59 20.01 -3.80 0.62
CA VAL A 59 20.16 -3.02 -0.62
C VAL A 59 21.54 -2.37 -0.62
N ASN A 60 22.39 -2.76 -1.55
CA ASN A 60 23.63 -2.05 -1.80
C ASN A 60 23.30 -0.79 -2.62
N VAL A 61 23.55 0.40 -2.06
CA VAL A 61 23.16 1.68 -2.69
C VAL A 61 23.96 1.99 -3.95
N ASP A 62 25.17 1.43 -4.09
CA ASP A 62 25.98 1.61 -5.29
C ASP A 62 25.42 0.83 -6.47
N ASN A 63 24.89 -0.38 -6.22
CA ASN A 63 24.34 -1.27 -7.23
C ASN A 63 22.85 -1.00 -7.51
N GLN A 64 22.10 -0.51 -6.52
CA GLN A 64 20.65 -0.32 -6.59
C GLN A 64 20.28 1.15 -6.33
N ARG A 65 20.85 2.05 -7.15
CA ARG A 65 20.65 3.50 -7.04
C ARG A 65 19.19 3.90 -7.18
N ASP A 66 18.44 3.21 -8.04
CA ASP A 66 17.01 3.46 -8.26
C ASP A 66 16.20 3.24 -6.98
N VAL A 67 16.51 2.16 -6.25
CA VAL A 67 15.86 1.87 -4.96
C VAL A 67 16.24 2.92 -3.92
N ALA A 68 17.53 3.25 -3.80
CA ALA A 68 18.03 4.24 -2.85
C ALA A 68 17.41 5.63 -3.10
N SER A 69 17.33 6.04 -4.37
CA SER A 69 16.74 7.32 -4.78
C SER A 69 15.24 7.37 -4.50
N ALA A 70 14.50 6.28 -4.77
CA ALA A 70 13.06 6.20 -4.52
C ALA A 70 12.69 6.40 -3.04
N TYR A 71 13.60 6.07 -2.13
CA TYR A 71 13.42 6.25 -0.68
C TYR A 71 14.26 7.40 -0.10
N ALA A 72 14.85 8.25 -0.95
CA ALA A 72 15.65 9.42 -0.56
C ALA A 72 16.75 9.07 0.46
N ILE A 73 17.47 7.96 0.22
CA ILE A 73 18.57 7.52 1.08
C ILE A 73 19.79 8.41 0.83
N SER A 74 20.20 9.17 1.85
CA SER A 74 21.31 10.13 1.78
C SER A 74 22.54 9.73 2.60
N ALA A 75 22.40 8.74 3.48
CA ALA A 75 23.48 8.29 4.36
C ALA A 75 23.36 6.79 4.65
N MET A 76 24.48 6.11 4.90
CA MET A 76 24.52 4.71 5.27
C MET A 76 25.19 4.52 6.65
N PRO A 77 24.75 3.53 7.45
CA PRO A 77 23.58 2.71 7.23
C PRO A 77 22.28 3.46 7.47
N THR A 78 21.24 3.13 6.72
CA THR A 78 19.85 3.53 6.98
C THR A 78 18.96 2.30 6.91
N PHE A 79 18.13 2.11 7.92
CA PHE A 79 17.17 1.01 7.98
C PHE A 79 15.77 1.56 7.80
N LEU A 80 15.01 0.97 6.86
CA LEU A 80 13.60 1.29 6.68
C LEU A 80 12.73 0.13 7.13
N ILE A 81 11.73 0.46 7.92
CA ILE A 81 10.66 -0.45 8.29
C ILE A 81 9.44 -0.12 7.41
N LEU A 82 9.15 -1.01 6.48
CA LEU A 82 8.04 -0.85 5.54
C LEU A 82 6.85 -1.71 5.96
N LYS A 83 5.65 -1.16 5.83
CA LYS A 83 4.38 -1.93 5.85
C LYS A 83 3.79 -1.92 4.46
N GLY A 84 3.93 -3.02 3.73
CA GLY A 84 3.70 -3.03 2.29
C GLY A 84 4.64 -2.02 1.60
N SER A 85 4.08 -1.03 0.89
CA SER A 85 4.86 0.03 0.21
C SER A 85 5.12 1.28 1.07
N SER A 86 4.51 1.38 2.26
CA SER A 86 4.58 2.59 3.09
C SER A 86 5.71 2.50 4.10
N VAL A 87 6.53 3.54 4.19
CA VAL A 87 7.55 3.69 5.25
C VAL A 87 6.83 3.97 6.57
N LYS A 88 7.06 3.11 7.56
CA LYS A 88 6.54 3.27 8.94
C LYS A 88 7.55 3.93 9.85
N GLU A 89 8.79 3.52 9.72
CA GLU A 89 9.86 4.02 10.58
C GLU A 89 11.18 4.03 9.81
N THR A 90 12.06 4.96 10.15
CA THR A 90 13.40 5.10 9.58
C THR A 90 14.41 5.20 10.71
N VAL A 91 15.35 4.28 10.75
CA VAL A 91 16.49 4.30 11.67
C VAL A 91 17.74 4.67 10.88
N ARG A 92 18.37 5.79 11.21
CA ARG A 92 19.59 6.27 10.56
C ARG A 92 20.81 6.01 11.43
N GLY A 93 21.91 5.59 10.78
CA GLY A 93 23.17 5.29 11.44
C GLY A 93 23.19 3.94 12.14
N ALA A 94 24.37 3.57 12.69
CA ALA A 94 24.63 2.28 13.32
C ALA A 94 24.09 2.21 14.77
N ASN A 95 22.83 2.57 14.99
CA ASN A 95 22.18 2.52 16.30
C ASN A 95 21.48 1.17 16.51
N ALA A 96 22.17 0.25 17.18
CA ALA A 96 21.69 -1.10 17.43
C ALA A 96 20.42 -1.15 18.30
N THR A 97 20.30 -0.23 19.27
CA THR A 97 19.15 -0.20 20.19
C THR A 97 17.90 0.27 19.45
N ALA A 98 18.00 1.37 18.68
CA ALA A 98 16.89 1.86 17.87
C ALA A 98 16.45 0.83 16.83
N LEU A 99 17.39 0.18 16.14
CA LEU A 99 17.12 -0.88 15.17
C LEU A 99 16.35 -2.05 15.83
N ARG A 100 16.82 -2.52 16.98
CA ARG A 100 16.17 -3.61 17.72
C ARG A 100 14.74 -3.24 18.11
N THR A 101 14.52 -2.05 18.67
CA THR A 101 13.21 -1.57 19.09
C THR A 101 12.25 -1.50 17.90
N ALA A 102 12.68 -0.92 16.79
CA ALA A 102 11.88 -0.80 15.56
C ALA A 102 11.51 -2.17 14.98
N VAL A 103 12.46 -3.11 14.93
CA VAL A 103 12.23 -4.48 14.45
C VAL A 103 11.23 -5.22 15.34
N LEU A 104 11.38 -5.16 16.67
CA LEU A 104 10.48 -5.82 17.61
C LEU A 104 9.07 -5.24 17.56
N SER A 105 8.94 -3.91 17.42
CA SER A 105 7.64 -3.26 17.19
C SER A 105 6.97 -3.77 15.92
N ALA A 106 7.70 -3.82 14.81
CA ALA A 106 7.19 -4.34 13.54
C ALA A 106 6.82 -5.83 13.64
N ALA A 107 7.61 -6.64 14.35
CA ALA A 107 7.34 -8.07 14.59
C ALA A 107 6.05 -8.29 15.40
N ALA A 108 5.84 -7.48 16.44
CA ALA A 108 4.63 -7.52 17.25
C ALA A 108 3.38 -7.14 16.43
N ASP A 109 3.47 -6.10 15.61
CA ASP A 109 2.38 -5.70 14.72
C ASP A 109 2.11 -6.73 13.62
N ALA A 110 3.16 -7.30 13.04
CA ALA A 110 3.06 -8.36 12.04
C ALA A 110 2.38 -9.62 12.61
N ALA A 111 2.57 -9.90 13.89
CA ALA A 111 1.96 -11.06 14.55
C ALA A 111 0.43 -10.90 14.72
N ARG A 112 -0.07 -9.68 14.90
CA ARG A 112 -1.50 -9.39 15.08
C ARG A 112 -2.32 -9.43 13.79
N GLY A 113 -1.67 -9.13 12.63
CA GLY A 113 -2.34 -9.08 11.32
C GLY A 113 -2.39 -10.43 10.61
N PRO A 114 -3.26 -10.59 9.58
CA PRO A 114 -3.21 -11.74 8.70
C PRO A 114 -1.87 -11.78 7.95
N ALA A 115 -1.29 -12.97 7.79
CA ALA A 115 -0.13 -13.14 6.92
C ALA A 115 -0.57 -12.90 5.47
N LYS A 116 0.20 -12.12 4.69
CA LYS A 116 0.02 -12.09 3.24
C LYS A 116 0.41 -13.46 2.70
N SER A 117 -0.57 -14.22 2.24
CA SER A 117 -0.28 -15.42 1.45
C SER A 117 0.33 -14.95 0.12
N ALA A 118 1.48 -15.52 -0.24
CA ALA A 118 1.93 -15.45 -1.63
C ALA A 118 0.74 -15.94 -2.48
N ALA A 119 0.34 -15.13 -3.45
CA ALA A 119 -0.75 -15.52 -4.34
C ALA A 119 -0.33 -16.79 -5.08
N THR A 120 -0.70 -17.92 -4.51
CA THR A 120 -0.63 -19.21 -5.21
C THR A 120 -1.71 -19.11 -6.27
N PHE A 121 -1.31 -18.95 -7.52
CA PHE A 121 -2.19 -19.12 -8.65
C PHE A 121 -2.63 -20.58 -8.67
N SER A 122 -3.66 -20.91 -7.92
CA SER A 122 -4.39 -22.17 -8.05
C SER A 122 -5.34 -22.04 -9.25
N GLY A 123 -4.77 -21.75 -10.41
CA GLY A 123 -5.45 -21.87 -11.67
C GLY A 123 -5.53 -23.34 -12.01
N LYS A 124 -6.69 -23.97 -11.84
CA LYS A 124 -7.03 -25.17 -12.59
C LYS A 124 -6.90 -24.80 -14.06
N GLY A 125 -5.78 -25.20 -14.68
CA GLY A 125 -5.57 -25.07 -16.11
C GLY A 125 -6.66 -25.85 -16.84
N GLN A 126 -7.61 -25.16 -17.47
CA GLN A 126 -8.48 -25.78 -18.45
C GLN A 126 -7.67 -25.93 -19.73
N THR A 127 -7.31 -27.17 -20.05
CA THR A 127 -6.79 -27.54 -21.35
C THR A 127 -7.87 -27.30 -22.40
N LEU A 128 -7.63 -26.32 -23.27
CA LEU A 128 -8.40 -26.17 -24.51
C LEU A 128 -8.01 -27.31 -25.45
N GLY A 129 -8.93 -28.23 -25.69
CA GLY A 129 -8.82 -29.22 -26.76
C GLY A 129 -8.81 -30.68 -26.31
N ALA A 130 -9.99 -31.24 -26.09
CA ALA A 130 -10.30 -32.64 -26.36
C ALA A 130 -11.80 -32.76 -26.67
N SER A 131 -12.10 -32.84 -27.96
CA SER A 131 -13.36 -33.34 -28.44
C SER A 131 -13.42 -34.84 -28.14
N SER A 132 -14.40 -35.28 -27.36
CA SER A 132 -14.93 -36.64 -27.47
C SER A 132 -16.37 -36.61 -26.91
N SER A 133 -17.21 -37.06 -27.77
CA SER A 133 -18.65 -37.37 -27.69
C SER A 133 -18.99 -38.34 -26.57
N ASP A 134 -20.26 -38.22 -26.16
CA ASP A 134 -21.20 -39.19 -25.63
C ASP A 134 -21.59 -39.08 -24.15
N GLY A 135 -22.91 -38.99 -23.96
CA GLY A 135 -23.63 -39.55 -22.81
C GLY A 135 -24.36 -38.58 -21.89
N ASN A 136 -25.53 -38.18 -22.32
CA ASN A 136 -26.79 -38.06 -21.58
C ASN A 136 -26.77 -38.15 -20.05
N ALA A 137 -27.07 -37.09 -19.34
CA ALA A 137 -27.97 -37.02 -18.17
C ALA A 137 -28.18 -35.60 -17.68
N GLY A 138 -29.42 -35.17 -17.59
CA GLY A 138 -29.85 -33.84 -17.22
C GLY A 138 -29.49 -33.45 -15.79
N VAL A 139 -29.01 -32.22 -15.64
CA VAL A 139 -29.04 -31.50 -14.37
C VAL A 139 -29.25 -30.01 -14.65
N ALA A 140 -30.20 -29.47 -13.91
CA ALA A 140 -30.78 -28.16 -13.93
C ALA A 140 -29.79 -27.00 -14.24
N SER A 141 -30.18 -26.22 -15.22
CA SER A 141 -29.61 -24.89 -15.54
C SER A 141 -29.75 -23.97 -14.34
N ARG A 142 -28.67 -23.71 -13.63
CA ARG A 142 -28.59 -22.52 -12.77
C ARG A 142 -28.10 -21.38 -13.65
N ASN A 143 -29.04 -20.48 -13.98
CA ASN A 143 -28.76 -19.18 -14.57
C ASN A 143 -27.77 -18.42 -13.66
N VAL A 144 -26.51 -18.40 -14.04
CA VAL A 144 -25.53 -17.45 -13.52
C VAL A 144 -25.61 -16.23 -14.44
N SER A 145 -26.39 -15.23 -14.02
CA SER A 145 -26.44 -13.93 -14.66
C SER A 145 -25.04 -13.33 -14.66
N ALA A 146 -24.49 -13.09 -15.85
CA ALA A 146 -23.27 -12.33 -16.04
C ALA A 146 -23.41 -10.94 -15.39
N PRO A 147 -22.37 -10.38 -14.76
CA PRO A 147 -22.42 -9.04 -14.24
C PRO A 147 -22.57 -8.07 -15.43
N THR A 148 -23.76 -7.47 -15.53
CA THR A 148 -24.08 -6.44 -16.51
C THR A 148 -23.21 -5.24 -16.20
N MET A 149 -22.34 -4.84 -17.14
CA MET A 149 -21.58 -3.59 -17.04
C MET A 149 -22.58 -2.42 -16.90
N PRO A 150 -22.38 -1.49 -15.96
CA PRO A 150 -23.26 -0.35 -15.81
C PRO A 150 -23.21 0.51 -17.06
N ASN A 151 -24.41 0.78 -17.62
CA ASN A 151 -24.58 1.59 -18.82
C ASN A 151 -24.19 3.04 -18.52
N VAL A 152 -23.02 3.44 -18.97
CA VAL A 152 -22.45 4.79 -18.73
C VAL A 152 -23.33 5.90 -19.32
N GLY A 153 -24.14 5.60 -20.35
CA GLY A 153 -25.07 6.54 -20.96
C GLY A 153 -26.27 6.94 -20.08
N ALA A 154 -26.69 6.04 -19.17
CA ALA A 154 -27.81 6.33 -18.27
C ALA A 154 -27.40 7.18 -17.04
N MET A 155 -26.12 7.25 -16.73
CA MET A 155 -25.62 8.04 -15.60
C MET A 155 -25.52 9.55 -15.89
N LEU A 156 -25.48 9.93 -17.17
CA LEU A 156 -25.36 11.35 -17.58
C LEU A 156 -26.70 12.09 -17.65
N SER A 157 -27.84 11.38 -17.58
CA SER A 157 -29.16 11.98 -17.78
C SER A 157 -29.90 12.45 -16.51
N SER A 158 -29.38 12.22 -15.31
CA SER A 158 -30.01 12.65 -14.06
C SER A 158 -29.04 13.24 -13.05
N PRO A 159 -28.85 14.56 -13.05
CA PRO A 159 -27.91 15.24 -12.14
C PRO A 159 -28.26 15.10 -10.65
N ALA A 160 -29.52 14.82 -10.32
CA ALA A 160 -29.94 14.64 -8.93
C ALA A 160 -29.42 13.35 -8.26
N GLN A 161 -29.17 12.28 -9.02
CA GLN A 161 -28.63 11.04 -8.47
C GLN A 161 -27.11 11.10 -8.26
N PHE A 162 -26.42 12.01 -8.94
CA PHE A 162 -24.97 12.25 -8.76
C PHE A 162 -24.66 12.83 -7.37
N ALA A 163 -25.58 13.53 -6.73
CA ALA A 163 -25.36 14.22 -5.45
C ALA A 163 -25.39 13.28 -4.23
N GLN A 164 -25.95 12.07 -4.34
CA GLN A 164 -26.17 11.16 -3.19
C GLN A 164 -25.25 9.92 -3.15
N GLY A 165 -24.41 9.70 -4.14
CA GLY A 165 -23.58 8.49 -4.22
C GLY A 165 -22.27 8.56 -3.45
N ARG A 166 -21.99 7.52 -2.67
CA ARG A 166 -20.74 7.30 -1.90
C ARG A 166 -19.76 6.42 -2.69
N GLY A 167 -19.25 6.87 -3.84
CA GLY A 167 -18.30 6.12 -4.65
C GLY A 167 -17.02 6.91 -4.95
N LEU A 168 -15.87 6.22 -5.08
CA LEU A 168 -14.58 6.82 -5.45
C LEU A 168 -14.64 7.74 -6.69
N PRO A 169 -15.34 7.40 -7.80
CA PRO A 169 -15.42 8.29 -8.95
C PRO A 169 -16.14 9.59 -8.66
N GLN A 170 -17.14 9.60 -7.78
CA GLN A 170 -17.88 10.80 -7.40
C GLN A 170 -17.06 11.74 -6.52
N THR A 171 -16.19 11.18 -5.69
CA THR A 171 -15.24 11.97 -4.89
C THR A 171 -14.29 12.73 -5.80
N ILE A 172 -13.75 12.10 -6.84
CA ILE A 172 -12.83 12.71 -7.81
C ILE A 172 -13.52 13.84 -8.59
N VAL A 173 -14.76 13.63 -9.07
CA VAL A 173 -15.52 14.64 -9.79
C VAL A 173 -15.85 15.84 -8.90
N ARG A 174 -16.16 15.61 -7.62
CA ARG A 174 -16.38 16.68 -6.64
C ARG A 174 -15.10 17.49 -6.37
N PHE A 175 -13.97 16.82 -6.19
CA PHE A 175 -12.69 17.51 -6.00
C PHE A 175 -12.28 18.32 -7.22
N LEU A 176 -12.41 17.76 -8.42
CA LEU A 176 -12.14 18.48 -9.68
C LEU A 176 -13.07 19.70 -9.87
N GLY A 177 -14.36 19.53 -9.56
CA GLY A 177 -15.33 20.61 -9.65
C GLY A 177 -15.02 21.76 -8.68
N LEU A 178 -14.69 21.46 -7.42
CA LEU A 178 -14.27 22.45 -6.42
C LEU A 178 -12.96 23.12 -6.82
N TYR A 179 -11.98 22.36 -7.29
CA TYR A 179 -10.69 22.86 -7.72
C TYR A 179 -10.80 23.83 -8.89
N LEU A 180 -11.59 23.51 -9.91
CA LEU A 180 -11.83 24.38 -11.06
C LEU A 180 -12.58 25.66 -10.66
N THR A 181 -13.58 25.56 -9.77
CA THR A 181 -14.33 26.72 -9.29
C THR A 181 -13.43 27.68 -8.49
N THR A 182 -12.52 27.17 -7.67
CA THR A 182 -11.57 28.00 -6.92
C THR A 182 -10.47 28.60 -7.79
N LEU A 183 -10.06 27.90 -8.86
CA LEU A 183 -9.00 28.37 -9.76
C LEU A 183 -9.43 29.56 -10.62
N PHE A 184 -10.70 29.62 -11.01
CA PHE A 184 -11.24 30.69 -11.88
C PHE A 184 -12.02 31.75 -11.12
N SER A 185 -12.07 31.70 -9.80
CA SER A 185 -12.79 32.68 -8.98
C SER A 185 -11.86 33.71 -8.37
N LEU A 186 -12.19 34.98 -8.50
CA LEU A 186 -11.47 36.11 -7.88
C LEU A 186 -11.59 36.10 -6.35
N GLU A 187 -12.62 35.43 -5.78
CA GLU A 187 -12.82 35.25 -4.34
C GLU A 187 -13.00 33.75 -4.04
N PRO A 188 -11.92 32.97 -3.90
CA PRO A 188 -11.98 31.51 -3.82
C PRO A 188 -12.75 30.99 -2.58
N GLU A 189 -12.75 31.76 -1.50
CA GLU A 189 -13.36 31.35 -0.23
C GLU A 189 -14.91 31.37 -0.31
N LYS A 190 -15.49 32.38 -0.93
CA LYS A 190 -16.95 32.48 -1.15
C LYS A 190 -17.43 31.49 -2.21
N ALA A 191 -16.68 31.33 -3.30
CA ALA A 191 -17.02 30.41 -4.38
C ALA A 191 -17.01 28.95 -3.93
N ALA A 192 -16.14 28.56 -2.98
CA ALA A 192 -16.12 27.23 -2.42
C ALA A 192 -17.33 26.92 -1.54
N GLN A 193 -17.86 27.91 -0.81
CA GLN A 193 -19.02 27.76 0.07
C GLN A 193 -20.35 27.72 -0.69
N GLU A 194 -20.46 28.47 -1.80
CA GLU A 194 -21.65 28.56 -2.63
C GLU A 194 -21.71 27.51 -3.74
N SER A 195 -20.65 26.70 -3.92
CA SER A 195 -20.63 25.72 -5.00
C SER A 195 -21.65 24.62 -4.75
N PRO A 196 -22.31 24.10 -5.80
CA PRO A 196 -23.27 23.01 -5.68
C PRO A 196 -22.63 21.68 -5.20
N PHE A 197 -21.30 21.65 -5.13
CA PHE A 197 -20.49 20.52 -4.67
C PHE A 197 -20.02 20.65 -3.21
N ALA A 198 -20.30 21.77 -2.55
CA ALA A 198 -19.94 21.98 -1.14
C ALA A 198 -20.74 21.03 -0.23
N VAL A 199 -20.07 20.38 0.70
CA VAL A 199 -20.70 19.56 1.73
C VAL A 199 -21.25 20.52 2.80
N LYS A 200 -22.56 20.70 2.88
CA LYS A 200 -23.18 21.42 3.99
C LYS A 200 -22.95 20.60 5.27
N SER A 201 -22.07 21.06 6.13
CA SER A 201 -21.95 20.53 7.49
C SER A 201 -23.23 20.90 8.23
N GLN A 202 -24.06 19.91 8.58
CA GLN A 202 -25.15 20.13 9.53
C GLN A 202 -24.50 20.43 10.89
N GLY A 203 -24.60 21.68 11.30
CA GLY A 203 -24.01 22.19 12.53
C GLY A 203 -24.67 21.60 13.77
N GLY A 204 -23.86 20.89 14.56
CA GLY A 204 -24.03 20.66 15.96
C GLY A 204 -22.98 21.47 16.72
N GLY A 205 -23.16 22.77 16.80
CA GLY A 205 -22.29 23.66 17.58
C GLY A 205 -22.60 23.52 19.07
N THR A 206 -21.82 22.76 19.80
CA THR A 206 -21.77 22.83 21.26
C THR A 206 -21.01 24.10 21.67
N ARG A 207 -21.71 25.09 22.17
CA ARG A 207 -21.13 26.29 22.80
C ARG A 207 -20.40 25.84 24.07
N VAL A 208 -19.09 25.96 24.09
CA VAL A 208 -18.32 25.90 25.34
C VAL A 208 -18.54 27.22 26.06
N GLY A 209 -19.27 27.16 27.19
CA GLY A 209 -19.48 28.31 28.07
C GLY A 209 -18.19 28.67 28.78
N THR A 210 -17.79 29.93 28.67
CA THR A 210 -16.72 30.54 29.46
C THR A 210 -17.21 30.70 30.88
N VAL A 211 -16.59 30.00 31.83
CA VAL A 211 -16.79 30.26 33.28
C VAL A 211 -15.87 31.42 33.69
N ARG A 212 -16.45 32.38 34.36
CA ARG A 212 -15.82 33.58 34.92
C ARG A 212 -15.43 33.27 36.38
#